data_062c866f1664b9aad47096d47cc9d294
#
_entry.id   062c866f1664b9aad47096d47cc9d294
#
_cell.length_a   1.000
_cell.length_b   1.000
_cell.length_c   1.000
_cell.angle_alpha   90.00
_cell.angle_beta   90.00
_cell.angle_gamma   90.00
#
_symmetry.space_group_name_H-M   'P 1'
#
loop_
_entity.id
_entity.type
_entity.pdbx_description
1 polymer ?
#
loop_
_entity_poly.entity_id
_entity_poly.type
_entity_poly.pdbx_seq_one_letter_code
_entity_poly.pdbx_strand_id
1 'polypeptide(L)'
;MEPCVLTIGAFQAGDAGNILPESAVLRGSIRTFNNDVRNFIKQRTVELCEDTAKKFRAEAKVEFTSGVCPLINDGEFTREIVGYLGDLVPADKLCTREPEMGSEDFALVTQMVPATFLYLGAEVEDPAQVRRGHNPNVLFNEDCFHLGTAALAHCAIQWLDRHSN
;
A
#
# COMPACT_ATOMS: atom_id res chain seq x y z
N MET A 1 -12.91 15.32 -2.59
CA MET A 1 -13.26 13.88 -2.48
C MET A 1 -11.94 13.14 -2.61
N GLU A 2 -11.58 12.32 -1.65
CA GLU A 2 -10.33 11.58 -1.69
C GLU A 2 -10.43 10.38 -2.64
N PRO A 3 -9.37 10.05 -3.37
CA PRO A 3 -9.36 8.91 -4.26
C PRO A 3 -9.58 7.60 -3.50
N CYS A 4 -10.42 6.74 -4.06
CA CYS A 4 -10.61 5.37 -3.58
C CYS A 4 -10.87 4.44 -4.76
N VAL A 5 -10.49 3.18 -4.60
CA VAL A 5 -10.73 2.14 -5.60
C VAL A 5 -11.41 0.96 -4.94
N LEU A 6 -12.54 0.52 -5.49
CA LEU A 6 -13.17 -0.75 -5.20
C LEU A 6 -13.21 -1.54 -6.49
N THR A 7 -12.58 -2.70 -6.50
CA THR A 7 -12.51 -3.56 -7.68
C THR A 7 -13.10 -4.92 -7.35
N ILE A 8 -13.97 -5.44 -8.20
CA ILE A 8 -14.37 -6.85 -8.19
C ILE A 8 -13.58 -7.55 -9.31
N GLY A 9 -12.61 -8.34 -8.91
CA GLY A 9 -11.69 -9.03 -9.83
C GLY A 9 -12.11 -10.45 -10.17
N ALA A 10 -13.03 -11.05 -9.41
CA ALA A 10 -13.55 -12.38 -9.68
C ALA A 10 -15.05 -12.47 -9.35
N PHE A 11 -15.78 -13.19 -10.20
CA PHE A 11 -17.17 -13.55 -10.03
C PHE A 11 -17.33 -15.03 -10.41
N GLN A 12 -17.80 -15.84 -9.48
CA GLN A 12 -17.95 -17.28 -9.65
C GLN A 12 -19.37 -17.71 -9.27
N ALA A 13 -20.05 -18.39 -10.17
CA ALA A 13 -21.40 -18.91 -9.95
C ALA A 13 -21.69 -20.08 -10.90
N GLY A 14 -22.07 -21.23 -10.34
CA GLY A 14 -22.51 -22.41 -11.09
C GLY A 14 -21.44 -23.05 -11.99
N ASP A 15 -21.74 -24.25 -12.43
CA ASP A 15 -20.88 -25.10 -13.28
C ASP A 15 -21.57 -25.56 -14.56
N ALA A 16 -22.88 -25.39 -14.68
CA ALA A 16 -23.67 -25.85 -15.81
C ALA A 16 -24.63 -24.79 -16.34
N GLY A 17 -24.69 -24.62 -17.66
CA GLY A 17 -25.46 -23.56 -18.30
C GLY A 17 -27.00 -23.67 -18.21
N ASN A 18 -27.51 -24.77 -17.76
CA ASN A 18 -28.94 -25.07 -17.61
C ASN A 18 -29.39 -25.23 -16.14
N ILE A 19 -28.51 -24.99 -15.17
CA ILE A 19 -28.77 -25.09 -13.75
C ILE A 19 -28.51 -23.73 -13.09
N LEU A 20 -29.53 -23.18 -12.41
CA LEU A 20 -29.35 -21.98 -11.58
C LEU A 20 -28.51 -22.33 -10.35
N PRO A 21 -27.39 -21.64 -10.12
CA PRO A 21 -26.56 -21.86 -8.94
C PRO A 21 -27.29 -21.38 -7.68
N GLU A 22 -27.04 -22.08 -6.58
CA GLU A 22 -27.58 -21.72 -5.27
C GLU A 22 -26.88 -20.47 -4.68
N SER A 23 -25.65 -20.23 -5.10
CA SER A 23 -24.85 -19.12 -4.62
C SER A 23 -23.92 -18.55 -5.70
N ALA A 24 -23.52 -17.29 -5.50
CA ALA A 24 -22.51 -16.60 -6.28
C ALA A 24 -21.49 -15.96 -5.34
N VAL A 25 -20.22 -16.03 -5.70
CA VAL A 25 -19.11 -15.45 -4.92
C VAL A 25 -18.43 -14.38 -5.75
N LEU A 26 -18.37 -13.17 -5.17
CA LEU A 26 -17.61 -12.05 -5.70
C LEU A 26 -16.37 -11.83 -4.82
N ARG A 27 -15.21 -11.66 -5.44
CA ARG A 27 -13.97 -11.33 -4.72
C ARG A 27 -13.39 -10.06 -5.29
N GLY A 28 -12.96 -9.18 -4.37
CA GLY A 28 -12.47 -7.88 -4.77
C GLY A 28 -11.46 -7.29 -3.79
N SER A 29 -11.05 -6.07 -4.06
CA SER A 29 -10.17 -5.30 -3.20
C SER A 29 -10.64 -3.86 -3.05
N ILE A 30 -10.35 -3.26 -1.88
CA ILE A 30 -10.57 -1.85 -1.58
C ILE A 30 -9.20 -1.22 -1.37
N ARG A 31 -8.95 -0.08 -2.02
CA ARG A 31 -7.74 0.71 -1.86
C ARG A 31 -8.10 2.17 -1.57
N THR A 32 -7.49 2.75 -0.56
CA THR A 32 -7.76 4.13 -0.11
C THR A 32 -6.48 4.74 0.45
N PHE A 33 -6.45 6.07 0.55
CA PHE A 33 -5.34 6.79 1.16
C PHE A 33 -5.56 7.14 2.63
N ASN A 34 -6.76 6.92 3.19
CA ASN A 34 -7.02 7.10 4.60
C ASN A 34 -8.00 6.07 5.17
N ASN A 35 -8.01 5.96 6.50
CA ASN A 35 -8.82 4.98 7.22
C ASN A 35 -10.32 5.34 7.24
N ASP A 36 -10.68 6.61 7.27
CA ASP A 36 -12.08 7.03 7.34
C ASP A 36 -12.79 6.70 6.03
N VAL A 37 -12.16 7.01 4.88
CA VAL A 37 -12.65 6.60 3.57
C VAL A 37 -12.73 5.08 3.46
N ARG A 38 -11.72 4.36 3.97
CA ARG A 38 -11.72 2.90 3.98
C ARG A 38 -12.91 2.33 4.76
N ASN A 39 -13.17 2.84 5.94
CA ASN A 39 -14.29 2.41 6.78
C ASN A 39 -15.63 2.76 6.14
N PHE A 40 -15.77 3.95 5.60
CA PHE A 40 -16.96 4.37 4.85
C PHE A 40 -17.24 3.44 3.66
N ILE A 41 -16.23 3.14 2.82
CA ILE A 41 -16.40 2.25 1.66
C ILE A 41 -16.76 0.83 2.11
N LYS A 42 -16.16 0.31 3.18
CA LYS A 42 -16.54 -0.99 3.74
C LYS A 42 -18.01 -1.02 4.14
N GLN A 43 -18.46 -0.04 4.90
CA GLN A 43 -19.85 0.06 5.33
C GLN A 43 -20.80 0.14 4.12
N ARG A 44 -20.51 1.04 3.17
CA ARG A 44 -21.33 1.19 1.96
C ARG A 44 -21.36 -0.08 1.11
N THR A 45 -20.28 -0.83 1.06
CA THR A 45 -20.25 -2.12 0.35
C THR A 45 -21.22 -3.11 0.97
N VAL A 46 -21.24 -3.24 2.30
CA VAL A 46 -22.19 -4.12 3.02
C VAL A 46 -23.62 -3.69 2.71
N GLU A 47 -23.96 -2.41 2.93
CA GLU A 47 -25.30 -1.86 2.70
C GLU A 47 -25.79 -2.13 1.27
N LEU A 48 -24.96 -1.85 0.27
CA LEU A 48 -25.34 -2.04 -1.14
C LEU A 48 -25.54 -3.53 -1.48
N CYS A 49 -24.67 -4.40 -0.97
CA CYS A 49 -24.81 -5.84 -1.21
C CYS A 49 -26.10 -6.39 -0.58
N GLU A 50 -26.34 -6.07 0.69
CA GLU A 50 -27.54 -6.53 1.39
C GLU A 50 -28.84 -5.98 0.79
N ASP A 51 -28.90 -4.68 0.50
CA ASP A 51 -30.08 -4.06 -0.09
C ASP A 51 -30.36 -4.55 -1.49
N THR A 52 -29.29 -4.83 -2.27
CA THR A 52 -29.46 -5.42 -3.60
C THR A 52 -29.99 -6.84 -3.51
N ALA A 53 -29.42 -7.66 -2.63
CA ALA A 53 -29.89 -9.04 -2.45
C ALA A 53 -31.35 -9.10 -2.01
N LYS A 54 -31.77 -8.27 -1.05
CA LYS A 54 -33.16 -8.17 -0.59
C LYS A 54 -34.14 -7.89 -1.73
N LYS A 55 -33.79 -7.03 -2.69
CA LYS A 55 -34.65 -6.75 -3.87
C LYS A 55 -34.96 -7.98 -4.70
N PHE A 56 -34.04 -8.94 -4.72
CA PHE A 56 -34.17 -10.19 -5.46
C PHE A 56 -34.54 -11.38 -4.58
N ARG A 57 -34.95 -11.15 -3.33
CA ARG A 57 -35.28 -12.21 -2.36
C ARG A 57 -34.12 -13.19 -2.11
N ALA A 58 -32.92 -12.67 -2.13
CA ALA A 58 -31.68 -13.35 -1.82
C ALA A 58 -31.03 -12.76 -0.56
N GLU A 59 -29.99 -13.40 -0.07
CA GLU A 59 -29.17 -12.92 1.03
C GLU A 59 -27.77 -12.65 0.53
N ALA A 60 -27.12 -11.61 1.09
CA ALA A 60 -25.71 -11.33 0.87
C ALA A 60 -24.96 -11.39 2.19
N LYS A 61 -23.77 -11.99 2.16
CA LYS A 61 -22.82 -11.96 3.25
C LYS A 61 -21.54 -11.32 2.76
N VAL A 62 -21.12 -10.23 3.38
CA VAL A 62 -19.88 -9.53 3.02
C VAL A 62 -18.84 -9.77 4.11
N GLU A 63 -17.68 -10.28 3.73
CA GLU A 63 -16.56 -10.53 4.63
C GLU A 63 -15.32 -9.77 4.16
N PHE A 64 -14.62 -9.13 5.10
CA PHE A 64 -13.33 -8.50 4.88
C PHE A 64 -12.24 -9.36 5.53
N THR A 65 -11.62 -10.22 4.74
CA THR A 65 -10.75 -11.29 5.22
C THR A 65 -9.31 -10.87 5.46
N SER A 66 -8.86 -9.82 4.78
CA SER A 66 -7.48 -9.34 4.87
C SER A 66 -7.39 -7.87 4.51
N GLY A 67 -6.25 -7.30 4.72
CA GLY A 67 -5.91 -5.94 4.28
C GLY A 67 -5.22 -5.14 5.37
N VAL A 68 -4.24 -4.38 4.94
CA VAL A 68 -3.55 -3.41 5.78
C VAL A 68 -4.21 -2.04 5.67
N CYS A 69 -3.99 -1.20 6.66
CA CYS A 69 -4.36 0.21 6.62
C CYS A 69 -3.53 0.97 5.56
N PRO A 70 -3.90 2.18 5.17
CA PRO A 70 -3.03 3.05 4.40
C PRO A 70 -1.70 3.28 5.13
N LEU A 71 -0.59 3.21 4.40
CA LEU A 71 0.71 3.61 4.90
C LEU A 71 0.79 5.13 4.86
N ILE A 72 1.00 5.75 6.01
CA ILE A 72 1.13 7.20 6.15
C ILE A 72 2.40 7.48 6.93
N ASN A 73 3.35 8.13 6.28
CA ASN A 73 4.55 8.60 6.95
C ASN A 73 4.21 9.72 7.94
N ASP A 74 4.78 9.66 9.14
CA ASP A 74 4.71 10.77 10.08
C ASP A 74 5.50 11.96 9.54
N GLY A 75 4.87 13.12 9.44
CA GLY A 75 5.45 14.28 8.76
C GLY A 75 6.61 14.93 9.54
N GLU A 76 6.61 14.86 10.86
CA GLU A 76 7.67 15.42 11.68
C GLU A 76 8.88 14.48 11.69
N PHE A 77 8.65 13.24 11.96
CA PHE A 77 9.67 12.20 11.90
C PHE A 77 10.31 12.08 10.52
N THR A 78 9.51 12.15 9.45
CA THR A 78 10.04 12.12 8.07
C THR A 78 10.97 13.30 7.79
N ARG A 79 10.63 14.52 8.23
CA ARG A 79 11.50 15.67 8.05
C ARG A 79 12.83 15.51 8.79
N GLU A 80 12.80 14.95 9.99
CA GLU A 80 13.99 14.65 10.76
C GLU A 80 14.89 13.63 10.05
N ILE A 81 14.33 12.51 9.61
CA ILE A 81 15.05 11.47 8.88
C ILE A 81 15.63 11.99 7.55
N VAL A 82 14.87 12.77 6.80
CA VAL A 82 15.35 13.41 5.56
C VAL A 82 16.54 14.35 5.86
N GLY A 83 16.52 15.05 7.01
CA GLY A 83 17.66 15.85 7.47
C GLY A 83 18.93 15.01 7.64
N TYR A 84 18.84 13.82 8.22
CA TYR A 84 19.98 12.91 8.38
C TYR A 84 20.48 12.36 7.05
N LEU A 85 19.57 12.05 6.13
CA LEU A 85 19.92 11.55 4.80
C LEU A 85 20.71 12.59 4.00
N GLY A 86 20.55 13.88 4.29
CA GLY A 86 21.33 14.95 3.67
C GLY A 86 22.84 14.84 3.89
N ASP A 87 23.31 14.11 4.92
CA ASP A 87 24.73 13.83 5.14
C ASP A 87 25.29 12.75 4.18
N LEU A 88 24.42 11.92 3.63
CA LEU A 88 24.78 10.79 2.76
C LEU A 88 24.48 11.03 1.29
N VAL A 89 23.44 11.80 1.01
CA VAL A 89 22.87 11.94 -0.33
C VAL A 89 22.70 13.43 -0.67
N PRO A 90 23.17 13.88 -1.83
CA PRO A 90 22.91 15.25 -2.29
C PRO A 90 21.41 15.55 -2.37
N ALA A 91 21.03 16.79 -2.09
CA ALA A 91 19.62 17.20 -2.00
C ALA A 91 18.82 16.99 -3.29
N ASP A 92 19.48 17.04 -4.46
CA ASP A 92 18.88 16.76 -5.78
C ASP A 92 18.56 15.27 -6.01
N LYS A 93 19.05 14.39 -5.14
CA LYS A 93 18.76 12.96 -5.14
C LYS A 93 17.68 12.56 -4.13
N LEU A 94 17.28 13.48 -3.26
CA LEU A 94 16.17 13.29 -2.34
C LEU A 94 14.90 13.83 -2.99
N CYS A 95 13.92 12.96 -3.20
CA CYS A 95 12.66 13.35 -3.84
C CYS A 95 11.45 12.80 -3.08
N THR A 96 10.34 13.49 -3.24
CA THR A 96 9.05 13.02 -2.77
C THR A 96 8.33 12.30 -3.89
N ARG A 97 7.74 11.15 -3.59
CA ARG A 97 6.87 10.42 -4.53
C ARG A 97 5.43 10.82 -4.36
N GLU A 98 4.69 10.79 -5.46
CA GLU A 98 3.23 10.88 -5.40
C GLU A 98 2.66 9.64 -4.69
N PRO A 99 1.55 9.81 -3.94
CA PRO A 99 0.90 8.70 -3.28
C PRO A 99 0.47 7.61 -4.26
N GLU A 100 0.77 6.36 -3.93
CA GLU A 100 0.42 5.19 -4.73
C GLU A 100 -0.55 4.28 -3.97
N MET A 101 -1.50 3.68 -4.69
CA MET A 101 -2.45 2.73 -4.12
C MET A 101 -1.89 1.31 -4.06
N GLY A 102 -0.63 1.18 -3.61
CA GLY A 102 0.00 -0.07 -3.27
C GLY A 102 -0.57 -0.68 -1.99
N SER A 103 0.03 -1.76 -1.53
CA SER A 103 -0.24 -2.38 -0.25
C SER A 103 1.10 -2.70 0.40
N GLU A 104 1.30 -2.26 1.63
CA GLU A 104 2.55 -2.37 2.37
C GLU A 104 2.25 -2.69 3.82
N ASP A 105 2.82 -3.75 4.37
CA ASP A 105 2.54 -4.18 5.74
C ASP A 105 3.23 -3.30 6.80
N PHE A 106 4.27 -2.57 6.43
CA PHE A 106 4.87 -1.53 7.28
C PHE A 106 3.84 -0.46 7.72
N ALA A 107 2.72 -0.35 7.00
CA ALA A 107 1.59 0.46 7.42
C ALA A 107 1.10 0.13 8.84
N LEU A 108 1.26 -1.10 9.32
CA LEU A 108 0.92 -1.48 10.70
C LEU A 108 1.85 -0.83 11.70
N VAL A 109 3.13 -0.67 11.36
CA VAL A 109 4.11 0.03 12.21
C VAL A 109 3.74 1.51 12.33
N THR A 110 3.34 2.15 11.22
CA THR A 110 2.95 3.58 11.22
C THR A 110 1.70 3.86 12.05
N GLN A 111 0.91 2.86 12.41
CA GLN A 111 -0.22 3.02 13.33
C GLN A 111 0.20 2.95 14.81
N MET A 112 1.39 2.46 15.10
CA MET A 112 1.84 2.20 16.48
C MET A 112 2.84 3.26 16.96
N VAL A 113 3.70 3.73 16.07
CA VAL A 113 4.76 4.70 16.36
C VAL A 113 4.93 5.68 15.21
N PRO A 114 5.45 6.90 15.45
CA PRO A 114 5.92 7.77 14.37
C PRO A 114 6.94 7.02 13.52
N ALA A 115 6.66 6.90 12.24
CA ALA A 115 7.50 6.12 11.33
C ALA A 115 7.53 6.74 9.94
N THR A 116 8.57 6.42 9.18
CA THR A 116 8.69 6.81 7.77
C THR A 116 9.14 5.64 6.93
N PHE A 117 8.51 5.47 5.79
CA PHE A 117 8.87 4.48 4.79
C PHE A 117 9.58 5.19 3.64
N LEU A 118 10.77 4.75 3.34
CA LEU A 118 11.63 5.31 2.31
C LEU A 118 11.74 4.37 1.13
N TYR A 119 11.86 4.94 -0.06
CA TYR A 119 12.15 4.18 -1.28
C TYR A 119 13.59 4.42 -1.71
N LEU A 120 14.31 3.35 -1.99
CA LEU A 120 15.61 3.41 -2.65
C LEU A 120 15.40 3.34 -4.17
N GLY A 121 15.86 4.36 -4.91
CA GLY A 121 15.87 4.32 -6.36
C GLY A 121 16.92 3.32 -6.85
N ALA A 122 16.46 2.22 -7.43
CA ALA A 122 17.30 1.13 -7.92
C ALA A 122 17.01 0.79 -9.38
N GLU A 123 16.58 1.77 -10.14
CA GLU A 123 16.30 1.60 -11.57
C GLU A 123 17.59 1.44 -12.37
N VAL A 124 17.59 0.48 -13.30
CA VAL A 124 18.73 0.27 -14.21
C VAL A 124 18.83 1.39 -15.23
N GLU A 125 20.05 1.71 -15.70
CA GLU A 125 20.30 2.83 -16.62
C GLU A 125 19.69 2.64 -18.02
N ASP A 126 19.56 1.39 -18.48
CA ASP A 126 18.97 1.11 -19.79
C ASP A 126 17.43 1.08 -19.70
N PRO A 127 16.73 2.09 -20.29
CA PRO A 127 15.28 2.16 -20.24
C PRO A 127 14.58 0.94 -20.86
N ALA A 128 15.23 0.24 -21.79
CA ALA A 128 14.67 -0.96 -22.41
C ALA A 128 14.60 -2.15 -21.42
N GLN A 129 15.38 -2.12 -20.35
CA GLN A 129 15.45 -3.15 -19.31
C GLN A 129 14.63 -2.82 -18.08
N VAL A 130 14.14 -1.59 -17.96
CA VAL A 130 13.31 -1.16 -16.82
C VAL A 130 12.02 -2.00 -16.76
N ARG A 131 11.78 -2.61 -15.62
CA ARG A 131 10.56 -3.36 -15.33
C ARG A 131 10.02 -2.91 -13.97
N ARG A 132 8.70 -2.88 -13.84
CA ARG A 132 8.05 -2.61 -12.55
C ARG A 132 8.29 -3.76 -11.57
N GLY A 133 8.24 -3.45 -10.28
CA GLY A 133 8.24 -4.47 -9.23
C GLY A 133 7.18 -5.56 -9.48
N HIS A 134 7.39 -6.75 -8.96
CA HIS A 134 6.60 -7.97 -9.20
C HIS A 134 6.67 -8.54 -10.63
N ASN A 135 7.54 -8.02 -11.48
CA ASN A 135 7.84 -8.63 -12.76
C ASN A 135 8.94 -9.70 -12.56
N PRO A 136 8.82 -10.93 -13.09
CA PRO A 136 9.84 -11.97 -12.94
C PRO A 136 11.21 -11.61 -13.58
N ASN A 137 11.21 -10.64 -14.49
CA ASN A 137 12.42 -10.15 -15.16
C ASN A 137 12.84 -8.76 -14.66
N VAL A 138 12.42 -8.35 -13.45
CA VAL A 138 12.87 -7.10 -12.87
C VAL A 138 14.36 -7.14 -12.60
N LEU A 139 15.06 -6.08 -12.98
CA LEU A 139 16.48 -5.86 -12.69
C LEU A 139 16.63 -4.65 -11.79
N PHE A 140 17.59 -4.69 -10.92
CA PHE A 140 17.94 -3.60 -10.03
C PHE A 140 19.37 -3.15 -10.30
N ASN A 141 19.60 -1.85 -10.20
CA ASN A 141 20.96 -1.31 -10.16
C ASN A 141 21.55 -1.61 -8.77
N GLU A 142 22.44 -2.61 -8.69
CA GLU A 142 23.04 -3.05 -7.43
C GLU A 142 23.98 -2.01 -6.83
N ASP A 143 24.47 -1.06 -7.61
CA ASP A 143 25.35 0.01 -7.15
C ASP A 143 24.71 0.91 -6.10
N CYS A 144 23.37 0.92 -5.99
CA CYS A 144 22.67 1.66 -4.96
C CYS A 144 22.49 0.91 -3.63
N PHE A 145 22.72 -0.40 -3.55
CA PHE A 145 22.38 -1.21 -2.38
C PHE A 145 23.18 -0.82 -1.13
N HIS A 146 24.47 -0.47 -1.30
CA HIS A 146 25.28 0.02 -0.18
C HIS A 146 24.69 1.31 0.41
N LEU A 147 24.11 2.19 -0.43
CA LEU A 147 23.48 3.42 0.01
C LEU A 147 22.24 3.12 0.87
N GLY A 148 21.40 2.16 0.47
CA GLY A 148 20.23 1.76 1.25
C GLY A 148 20.62 1.25 2.64
N THR A 149 21.65 0.43 2.72
CA THR A 149 22.19 -0.07 4.00
C THR A 149 22.75 1.06 4.86
N ALA A 150 23.56 1.95 4.26
CA ALA A 150 24.14 3.09 4.96
C ALA A 150 23.06 4.05 5.46
N ALA A 151 22.00 4.31 4.67
CA ALA A 151 20.89 5.18 5.04
C ALA A 151 20.17 4.71 6.30
N LEU A 152 19.81 3.42 6.37
CA LEU A 152 19.16 2.86 7.56
C LEU A 152 20.04 2.93 8.80
N ALA A 153 21.31 2.54 8.69
CA ALA A 153 22.25 2.57 9.82
C ALA A 153 22.51 4.01 10.28
N HIS A 154 22.76 4.92 9.35
CA HIS A 154 23.04 6.32 9.66
C HIS A 154 21.84 7.00 10.35
N CYS A 155 20.63 6.85 9.79
CA CYS A 155 19.44 7.42 10.39
C CYS A 155 19.19 6.89 11.81
N ALA A 156 19.41 5.59 12.05
CA ALA A 156 19.25 5.00 13.37
C ALA A 156 20.26 5.59 14.37
N ILE A 157 21.54 5.70 13.98
CA ILE A 157 22.60 6.26 14.83
C ILE A 157 22.31 7.72 15.13
N GLN A 158 22.05 8.53 14.12
CA GLN A 158 21.76 9.96 14.27
C GLN A 158 20.55 10.22 15.18
N TRP A 159 19.52 9.41 15.03
CA TRP A 159 18.33 9.53 15.86
C TRP A 159 18.63 9.17 17.32
N LEU A 160 19.34 8.07 17.57
CA LEU A 160 19.74 7.66 18.92
C LEU A 160 20.62 8.70 19.58
N ASP A 161 21.61 9.25 18.89
CA ASP A 161 22.52 10.27 19.42
C ASP A 161 21.79 11.54 19.83
N ARG A 162 20.73 11.93 19.10
CA ARG A 162 19.94 13.13 19.38
C ARG A 162 18.88 12.93 20.47
N HIS A 163 18.42 11.69 20.67
CA HIS A 163 17.35 11.36 21.60
C HIS A 163 17.80 10.51 22.80
N SER A 164 19.11 10.20 22.90
CA SER A 164 19.67 9.61 24.12
C SER A 164 19.81 10.70 25.19
N ASN A 165 18.99 10.59 26.25
CA ASN A 165 19.11 11.40 27.48
C ASN A 165 20.29 10.97 28.33
#